data_531a7aee897342250759b54c22918aa3
#
_entry.id   531a7aee897342250759b54c22918aa3
#
_cell.length_a   1.000
_cell.length_b   1.000
_cell.length_c   1.000
_cell.angle_alpha   90.00
_cell.angle_beta   90.00
_cell.angle_gamma   90.00
#
_symmetry.space_group_name_H-M   'P 1'
#
loop_
_entity.id
_entity.type
_entity.pdbx_description
1 polymer ?
#
loop_
_entity_poly.entity_id
_entity_poly.type
_entity_poly.pdbx_seq_one_letter_code
_entity_poly.pdbx_strand_id
1 'polypeptide(L)'
;MGTDIRDFNEGNISKFKGDIEDFLDQLTLKYGVRVSTQTLLTHKPVPLSNEVISVIENTAKQMGIKTKRVNSGAGHDSQNLASKVKTGMIFVPSYRGISHSPLEWTDWNDVITGVRVLKETIKALASSPPSECRSASSH
;
A
#
# COMPACT_ATOMS: atom_id res chain seq x y z
N MET A 1 -12.22 -1.45 24.13
CA MET A 1 -10.91 -1.85 23.57
C MET A 1 -10.99 -1.72 22.06
N GLY A 2 -10.00 -1.14 21.38
CA GLY A 2 -9.93 -1.08 19.92
C GLY A 2 -8.85 -2.03 19.41
N THR A 3 -9.12 -2.70 18.29
CA THR A 3 -8.17 -3.58 17.61
C THR A 3 -8.04 -3.13 16.16
N ASP A 4 -6.82 -2.95 15.68
CA ASP A 4 -6.51 -2.63 14.28
C ASP A 4 -5.82 -3.86 13.66
N ILE A 5 -6.40 -4.40 12.60
CA ILE A 5 -5.91 -5.58 11.89
C ILE A 5 -5.50 -5.16 10.49
N ARG A 6 -4.24 -5.44 10.11
CA ARG A 6 -3.70 -5.11 8.80
C ARG A 6 -2.98 -6.30 8.19
N ASP A 7 -3.29 -6.60 6.95
CA ASP A 7 -2.60 -7.59 6.13
C ASP A 7 -2.74 -7.21 4.65
N PHE A 8 -1.85 -7.72 3.80
CA PHE A 8 -1.90 -7.51 2.35
C PHE A 8 -2.76 -8.56 1.65
N ASN A 9 -3.23 -9.57 2.38
CA ASN A 9 -4.12 -10.61 1.91
C ASN A 9 -5.47 -10.50 2.64
N GLU A 10 -6.53 -10.22 1.90
CA GLU A 10 -7.90 -10.10 2.44
C GLU A 10 -8.36 -11.39 3.13
N GLY A 11 -7.92 -12.56 2.64
CA GLY A 11 -8.23 -13.85 3.27
C GLY A 11 -7.66 -13.98 4.68
N ASN A 12 -6.45 -13.47 4.92
CA ASN A 12 -5.85 -13.45 6.25
C ASN A 12 -6.61 -12.55 7.21
N ILE A 13 -7.05 -11.37 6.73
CA ILE A 13 -7.87 -10.42 7.53
C ILE A 13 -9.18 -11.09 7.93
N SER A 14 -9.86 -11.73 6.97
CA SER A 14 -11.14 -12.42 7.23
C SER A 14 -10.98 -13.59 8.20
N LYS A 15 -9.93 -14.39 8.03
CA LYS A 15 -9.62 -15.50 8.94
C LYS A 15 -9.37 -14.99 10.36
N PHE A 16 -8.49 -13.99 10.50
CA PHE A 16 -8.15 -13.46 11.81
C PHE A 16 -9.35 -12.81 12.53
N LYS A 17 -10.24 -12.18 11.76
CA LYS A 17 -11.51 -11.69 12.30
C LYS A 17 -12.37 -12.82 12.86
N GLY A 18 -12.51 -13.93 12.11
CA GLY A 18 -13.23 -15.11 12.57
C GLY A 18 -12.61 -15.70 13.84
N ASP A 19 -11.28 -15.86 13.88
CA ASP A 19 -10.56 -16.38 15.04
C ASP A 19 -10.80 -15.50 16.30
N ILE A 20 -10.92 -14.17 16.15
CA ILE A 20 -11.26 -13.26 17.25
C ILE A 20 -12.73 -13.47 17.68
N GLU A 21 -13.67 -13.56 16.75
CA GLU A 21 -15.09 -13.79 17.05
C GLU A 21 -15.28 -15.09 17.83
N ASP A 22 -14.66 -16.19 17.37
CA ASP A 22 -14.68 -17.49 18.04
C ASP A 22 -14.08 -17.40 19.47
N PHE A 23 -12.98 -16.68 19.63
CA PHE A 23 -12.36 -16.47 20.93
C PHE A 23 -13.26 -15.70 21.90
N LEU A 24 -13.94 -14.66 21.42
CA LEU A 24 -14.87 -13.87 22.22
C LEU A 24 -16.10 -14.68 22.64
N ASP A 25 -16.60 -15.57 21.78
CA ASP A 25 -17.69 -16.50 22.11
C ASP A 25 -17.28 -17.48 23.21
N GLN A 26 -16.05 -18.02 23.13
CA GLN A 26 -15.51 -18.88 24.19
C GLN A 26 -15.38 -18.14 25.53
N LEU A 27 -14.97 -16.86 25.53
CA LEU A 27 -14.93 -16.05 26.76
C LEU A 27 -16.31 -15.82 27.34
N THR A 28 -17.30 -15.57 26.50
CA THR A 28 -18.69 -15.40 26.90
C THR A 28 -19.20 -16.67 27.61
N LEU A 29 -18.95 -17.83 27.01
CA LEU A 29 -19.35 -19.13 27.59
C LEU A 29 -18.63 -19.44 28.91
N LYS A 30 -17.32 -19.19 28.94
CA LYS A 30 -16.47 -19.56 30.08
C LYS A 30 -16.67 -18.65 31.31
N TYR A 31 -16.86 -17.38 31.09
CA TYR A 31 -16.88 -16.37 32.16
C TYR A 31 -18.24 -15.71 32.39
N GLY A 32 -19.25 -16.02 31.59
CA GLY A 32 -20.59 -15.42 31.69
C GLY A 32 -20.61 -13.92 31.38
N VAL A 33 -19.57 -13.41 30.67
CA VAL A 33 -19.49 -12.00 30.30
C VAL A 33 -20.24 -11.76 28.98
N ARG A 34 -20.82 -10.57 28.81
CA ARG A 34 -21.41 -10.16 27.54
C ARG A 34 -20.37 -9.37 26.74
N VAL A 35 -20.08 -9.83 25.54
CA VAL A 35 -19.19 -9.14 24.61
C VAL A 35 -20.00 -8.64 23.43
N SER A 36 -19.77 -7.41 23.01
CA SER A 36 -20.28 -6.86 21.75
C SER A 36 -19.12 -6.30 20.93
N THR A 37 -19.11 -6.58 19.66
CA THR A 37 -18.12 -6.10 18.71
C THR A 37 -18.75 -5.16 17.68
N GLN A 38 -18.01 -4.15 17.25
CA GLN A 38 -18.41 -3.25 16.18
C GLN A 38 -17.23 -3.05 15.23
N THR A 39 -17.44 -3.31 13.96
CA THR A 39 -16.46 -2.94 12.93
C THR A 39 -16.62 -1.44 12.60
N LEU A 40 -15.60 -0.65 12.91
CA LEU A 40 -15.62 0.81 12.68
C LEU A 40 -15.22 1.17 11.25
N LEU A 41 -14.26 0.43 10.68
CA LEU A 41 -13.72 0.73 9.36
C LEU A 41 -13.18 -0.56 8.74
N THR A 42 -13.36 -0.71 7.44
CA THR A 42 -12.77 -1.79 6.65
C THR A 42 -12.22 -1.24 5.35
N HIS A 43 -10.93 -1.48 5.11
CA HIS A 43 -10.29 -1.21 3.83
C HIS A 43 -9.70 -2.51 3.28
N LYS A 44 -9.91 -2.75 1.99
CA LYS A 44 -9.28 -3.87 1.30
C LYS A 44 -7.86 -3.52 0.90
N PRO A 45 -6.93 -4.48 0.93
CA PRO A 45 -5.62 -4.31 0.31
C PRO A 45 -5.76 -3.99 -1.18
N VAL A 46 -5.00 -3.03 -1.66
CA VAL A 46 -5.05 -2.60 -3.07
C VAL A 46 -3.69 -2.80 -3.71
N PRO A 47 -3.57 -3.71 -4.70
CA PRO A 47 -2.34 -3.85 -5.46
C PRO A 47 -2.14 -2.66 -6.39
N LEU A 48 -0.93 -2.10 -6.41
CA LEU A 48 -0.55 -1.07 -7.34
C LEU A 48 -0.10 -1.66 -8.68
N SER A 49 -0.05 -0.83 -9.72
CA SER A 49 0.30 -1.25 -11.08
C SER A 49 1.74 -1.74 -11.19
N ASN A 50 1.95 -3.00 -11.51
CA ASN A 50 3.27 -3.56 -11.79
C ASN A 50 3.98 -2.85 -12.96
N GLU A 51 3.23 -2.35 -13.94
CA GLU A 51 3.78 -1.58 -15.06
C GLU A 51 4.41 -0.28 -14.56
N VAL A 52 3.68 0.50 -13.77
CA VAL A 52 4.20 1.76 -13.20
C VAL A 52 5.37 1.49 -12.25
N ILE A 53 5.27 0.46 -11.41
CA ILE A 53 6.37 0.06 -10.51
C ILE A 53 7.62 -0.29 -11.31
N SER A 54 7.48 -1.04 -12.40
CA SER A 54 8.63 -1.39 -13.26
C SER A 54 9.26 -0.18 -13.93
N VAL A 55 8.47 0.83 -14.35
CA VAL A 55 9.01 2.09 -14.88
C VAL A 55 9.79 2.82 -13.80
N ILE A 56 9.28 2.91 -12.57
CA ILE A 56 9.98 3.53 -11.42
C ILE A 56 11.32 2.82 -11.17
N GLU A 57 11.33 1.48 -11.11
CA GLU A 57 12.54 0.69 -10.87
C GLU A 57 13.58 0.88 -11.97
N ASN A 58 13.15 0.84 -13.23
CA ASN A 58 14.04 1.03 -14.38
C ASN A 58 14.64 2.43 -14.40
N THR A 59 13.83 3.45 -14.12
CA THR A 59 14.27 4.84 -14.01
C THR A 59 15.32 5.00 -12.92
N ALA A 60 15.06 4.50 -11.73
CA ALA A 60 16.00 4.56 -10.61
C ALA A 60 17.30 3.81 -10.94
N LYS A 61 17.21 2.64 -11.57
CA LYS A 61 18.37 1.86 -12.04
C LYS A 61 19.24 2.64 -13.04
N GLN A 62 18.62 3.33 -14.01
CA GLN A 62 19.34 4.17 -14.97
C GLN A 62 20.06 5.34 -14.29
N MET A 63 19.54 5.82 -13.16
CA MET A 63 20.15 6.86 -12.34
C MET A 63 21.18 6.31 -11.34
N GLY A 64 21.47 5.00 -11.34
CA GLY A 64 22.41 4.36 -10.40
C GLY A 64 21.86 4.23 -8.97
N ILE A 65 20.54 4.38 -8.78
CA ILE A 65 19.88 4.34 -7.47
C ILE A 65 19.38 2.92 -7.20
N LYS A 66 19.75 2.37 -6.05
CA LYS A 66 19.24 1.08 -5.58
C LYS A 66 17.82 1.23 -5.05
N THR A 67 16.94 0.32 -5.45
CA THR A 67 15.54 0.29 -5.03
C THR A 67 15.17 -1.04 -4.39
N LYS A 68 14.11 -1.03 -3.60
CA LYS A 68 13.50 -2.22 -3.02
C LYS A 68 11.98 -2.08 -3.07
N ARG A 69 11.28 -3.12 -3.50
CA ARG A 69 9.82 -3.16 -3.35
C ARG A 69 9.44 -3.35 -1.90
N VAL A 70 8.52 -2.54 -1.44
CA VAL A 70 7.97 -2.60 -0.09
C VAL A 70 6.45 -2.51 -0.15
N ASN A 71 5.80 -3.16 0.82
CA ASN A 71 4.38 -2.99 1.03
C ASN A 71 4.15 -1.84 2.02
N SER A 72 3.06 -1.07 1.83
CA SER A 72 2.66 -0.05 2.80
C SER A 72 1.55 -0.57 3.71
N GLY A 73 1.77 -0.52 5.01
CA GLY A 73 0.72 -0.79 6.01
C GLY A 73 -0.17 0.42 6.30
N ALA A 74 0.14 1.59 5.73
CA ALA A 74 -0.65 2.81 5.88
C ALA A 74 -1.63 3.00 4.71
N GLY A 75 -2.73 3.70 4.96
CA GLY A 75 -3.63 4.16 3.90
C GLY A 75 -3.01 5.34 3.13
N HIS A 76 -3.20 5.36 1.82
CA HIS A 76 -2.75 6.42 0.92
C HIS A 76 -3.83 6.76 -0.10
N ASP A 77 -3.86 7.99 -0.57
CA ASP A 77 -4.75 8.41 -1.66
C ASP A 77 -4.56 7.58 -2.93
N SER A 78 -3.36 7.02 -3.11
CA SER A 78 -3.04 6.07 -4.18
C SER A 78 -3.96 4.84 -4.20
N GLN A 79 -4.49 4.40 -3.05
CA GLN A 79 -5.44 3.28 -2.98
C GLN A 79 -6.76 3.64 -3.70
N ASN A 80 -7.22 4.89 -3.51
CA ASN A 80 -8.45 5.37 -4.14
C ASN A 80 -8.28 5.54 -5.65
N LEU A 81 -7.09 5.97 -6.07
CA LEU A 81 -6.77 6.16 -7.49
C LEU A 81 -6.51 4.84 -8.22
N ALA A 82 -5.91 3.86 -7.56
CA ALA A 82 -5.51 2.60 -8.17
C ALA A 82 -6.68 1.79 -8.77
N SER A 83 -7.91 2.01 -8.29
CA SER A 83 -9.12 1.42 -8.87
C SER A 83 -9.54 2.03 -10.21
N LYS A 84 -9.01 3.20 -10.55
CA LYS A 84 -9.41 3.98 -11.74
C LYS A 84 -8.27 4.18 -12.73
N VAL A 85 -7.04 4.30 -12.24
CA VAL A 85 -5.86 4.55 -13.05
C VAL A 85 -4.67 3.71 -12.58
N LYS A 86 -3.75 3.42 -13.50
CA LYS A 86 -2.49 2.75 -13.16
C LYS A 86 -1.68 3.64 -12.21
N THR A 87 -1.45 3.16 -10.99
CA THR A 87 -0.83 3.94 -9.92
C THR A 87 0.41 3.23 -9.39
N GLY A 88 1.44 4.00 -9.03
CA GLY A 88 2.63 3.54 -8.30
C GLY A 88 2.96 4.54 -7.19
N MET A 89 3.83 4.13 -6.27
CA MET A 89 4.33 4.99 -5.20
C MET A 89 5.84 4.89 -5.08
N ILE A 90 6.47 6.00 -4.67
CA ILE A 90 7.90 6.06 -4.35
C ILE A 90 8.00 6.45 -2.88
N PHE A 91 8.69 5.62 -2.10
CA PHE A 91 9.05 5.91 -0.73
C PHE A 91 10.52 6.34 -0.65
N VAL A 92 10.81 7.24 0.25
CA VAL A 92 12.16 7.63 0.64
C VAL A 92 12.46 7.08 2.04
N PRO A 93 13.75 6.85 2.40
CA PRO A 93 14.09 6.38 3.73
C PRO A 93 13.64 7.34 4.83
N SER A 94 13.11 6.80 5.91
CA SER A 94 12.86 7.55 7.15
C SER A 94 13.85 7.15 8.22
N TYR A 95 14.28 8.09 9.03
CA TYR A 95 15.22 7.86 10.13
C TYR A 95 14.70 6.76 11.05
N ARG A 96 15.47 5.68 11.19
CA ARG A 96 15.11 4.47 11.96
C ARG A 96 13.78 3.82 11.56
N GLY A 97 13.25 4.12 10.38
CA GLY A 97 11.95 3.62 9.94
C GLY A 97 10.76 4.22 10.70
N ILE A 98 10.97 5.33 11.41
CA ILE A 98 9.91 6.01 12.16
C ILE A 98 8.96 6.68 11.19
N SER A 99 7.65 6.47 11.38
CA SER A 99 6.61 7.19 10.69
C SER A 99 5.42 7.47 11.63
N HIS A 100 4.56 8.40 11.26
CA HIS A 100 3.40 8.85 12.07
C HIS A 100 3.80 9.32 13.49
N SER A 101 4.96 9.97 13.62
CA SER A 101 5.52 10.44 14.88
C SER A 101 6.18 11.81 14.70
N PRO A 102 6.22 12.66 15.74
CA PRO A 102 7.01 13.91 15.70
C PRO A 102 8.51 13.69 15.49
N LEU A 103 9.00 12.45 15.65
CA LEU A 103 10.39 12.06 15.41
C LEU A 103 10.63 11.56 13.97
N GLU A 104 9.62 11.58 13.12
CA GLU A 104 9.76 11.21 11.71
C GLU A 104 10.66 12.21 11.00
N TRP A 105 11.69 11.71 10.36
CA TRP A 105 12.67 12.53 9.65
C TRP A 105 13.21 11.81 8.43
N THR A 106 13.35 12.55 7.35
CA THR A 106 14.04 12.08 6.12
C THR A 106 15.16 13.06 5.77
N ASP A 107 16.35 12.53 5.46
CA ASP A 107 17.45 13.34 4.99
C ASP A 107 17.09 14.07 3.68
N TRP A 108 17.50 15.33 3.55
CA TRP A 108 17.19 16.13 2.38
C TRP A 108 17.75 15.55 1.09
N ASN A 109 18.88 14.85 1.13
CA ASN A 109 19.44 14.18 -0.04
C ASN A 109 18.53 13.01 -0.50
N ASP A 110 17.90 12.30 0.42
CA ASP A 110 16.94 11.25 0.10
C ASP A 110 15.66 11.84 -0.48
N VAL A 111 15.17 12.94 0.07
CA VAL A 111 14.01 13.67 -0.49
C VAL A 111 14.30 14.13 -1.92
N ILE A 112 15.45 14.79 -2.15
CA ILE A 112 15.86 15.26 -3.48
C ILE A 112 15.99 14.08 -4.44
N THR A 113 16.55 12.96 -3.99
CA THR A 113 16.69 11.74 -4.77
C THR A 113 15.32 11.18 -5.17
N GLY A 114 14.38 11.09 -4.24
CA GLY A 114 13.00 10.69 -4.52
C GLY A 114 12.31 11.58 -5.55
N VAL A 115 12.45 12.90 -5.41
CA VAL A 115 11.91 13.88 -6.38
C VAL A 115 12.52 13.72 -7.77
N ARG A 116 13.83 13.46 -7.86
CA ARG A 116 14.50 13.20 -9.14
C ARG A 116 13.98 11.94 -9.81
N VAL A 117 13.84 10.85 -9.06
CA VAL A 117 13.26 9.60 -9.59
C VAL A 117 11.82 9.84 -10.06
N LEU A 118 11.01 10.53 -9.27
CA LEU A 118 9.63 10.88 -9.65
C LEU A 118 9.59 11.67 -10.96
N LYS A 119 10.39 12.71 -11.08
CA LYS A 119 10.48 13.55 -12.29
C LYS A 119 10.83 12.73 -13.53
N GLU A 120 11.87 11.90 -13.47
CA GLU A 120 12.28 11.10 -14.62
C GLU A 120 11.30 9.96 -14.92
N THR A 121 10.63 9.42 -13.89
CA THR A 121 9.53 8.45 -14.07
C THR A 121 8.36 9.08 -14.83
N ILE A 122 7.95 10.30 -14.47
CA ILE A 122 6.87 11.02 -15.17
C ILE A 122 7.24 11.22 -16.65
N LYS A 123 8.48 11.62 -16.94
CA LYS A 123 8.95 11.78 -18.32
C LYS A 123 8.91 10.45 -19.08
N ALA A 124 9.37 9.36 -18.46
CA ALA A 124 9.36 8.05 -19.08
C ALA A 124 7.94 7.58 -19.41
N LEU A 125 6.99 7.77 -18.49
CA LEU A 125 5.58 7.44 -18.70
C LEU A 125 4.94 8.31 -19.78
N ALA A 126 5.25 9.62 -19.80
CA ALA A 126 4.71 10.55 -20.80
C ALA A 126 5.27 10.31 -22.21
N SER A 127 6.48 9.75 -22.31
CA SER A 127 7.15 9.45 -23.59
C SER A 127 6.79 8.06 -24.12
N SER A 128 6.16 7.21 -23.31
CA SER A 128 5.67 5.90 -23.76
C SER A 128 4.42 6.12 -24.61
N PRO A 129 4.32 5.54 -25.82
CA PRO A 129 3.09 5.63 -26.59
C PRO A 129 1.94 5.04 -25.77
N PRO A 130 0.72 5.62 -25.83
CA PRO A 130 -0.42 5.07 -25.13
C PRO A 130 -0.57 3.60 -25.55
N SER A 131 -0.54 2.69 -24.58
CA SER A 131 -0.88 1.30 -24.84
C SER A 131 -2.28 1.31 -25.45
N GLU A 132 -2.39 0.94 -26.74
CA GLU A 132 -3.66 0.82 -27.43
C GLU A 132 -4.60 0.03 -26.52
N CYS A 133 -5.72 0.65 -26.22
CA CYS A 133 -6.86 0.00 -25.61
C CYS A 133 -7.31 -1.05 -26.63
N ARG A 134 -6.77 -2.27 -26.56
CA ARG A 134 -7.29 -3.37 -27.35
C ARG A 134 -8.74 -3.54 -26.95
N SER A 135 -9.59 -2.92 -27.74
CA SER A 135 -11.00 -3.21 -27.77
C SER A 135 -11.15 -4.72 -27.90
N ALA A 136 -11.65 -5.36 -26.86
CA ALA A 136 -12.24 -6.67 -26.99
C ALA A 136 -13.49 -6.49 -27.84
N SER A 137 -13.30 -6.55 -29.16
CA SER A 137 -14.37 -6.69 -30.13
C SER A 137 -14.59 -8.18 -30.29
N SER A 138 -15.78 -8.58 -29.86
CA SER A 138 -16.64 -9.56 -30.52
C SER A 138 -16.08 -10.97 -30.81
N HIS A 139 -16.61 -11.99 -30.24
CA HIS A 139 -17.70 -12.77 -30.94
C HIS A 139 -18.38 -13.65 -29.90
#